data_176ad22bb0ce324a56efa31b868b0647
#
_entry.id   176ad22bb0ce324a56efa31b868b0647
#
_cell.length_a   1.000
_cell.length_b   1.000
_cell.length_c   1.000
_cell.angle_alpha   90.00
_cell.angle_beta   90.00
_cell.angle_gamma   90.00
#
_symmetry.space_group_name_H-M   'P 1'
#
loop_
_entity.id
_entity.type
_entity.pdbx_description
1 polymer ?
#
loop_
_entity_poly.entity_id
_entity_poly.type
_entity_poly.pdbx_seq_one_letter_code
_entity_poly.pdbx_strand_id
1 'polypeptide(L)'
;MLKKFWIVTNDGKDTNHAVTEKVKELLEIAGRSCILCEKDAEKNIIRERIPDMIDCAIVIGGDGSLIEVARTLWKRDVPILGINMGTLGYLTEVEVNNLEEDITQMLQGDYLYEERMMLEGTFQDGKKDVALNDIVVSRRGDDLRIIYFKLFVNGELLNSYEADGIIISTPTGSTAYNLSAGGPIV
;
A
#
# COMPACT_ATOMS: atom_id res chain seq x y z
N MET A 1 7.60 21.27 5.87
CA MET A 1 6.20 21.58 5.47
C MET A 1 5.99 21.02 4.07
N LEU A 2 4.98 20.17 3.88
CA LEU A 2 4.67 19.48 2.63
C LEU A 2 4.24 20.48 1.55
N LYS A 3 4.80 20.40 0.34
CA LYS A 3 4.58 21.37 -0.77
C LYS A 3 4.11 20.69 -2.05
N LYS A 4 4.60 19.48 -2.33
CA LYS A 4 4.36 18.75 -3.58
C LYS A 4 3.66 17.44 -3.29
N PHE A 5 2.49 17.26 -3.85
CA PHE A 5 1.64 16.10 -3.62
C PHE A 5 1.47 15.28 -4.90
N TRP A 6 1.47 13.97 -4.76
CA TRP A 6 1.11 13.04 -5.81
C TRP A 6 -0.21 12.37 -5.46
N ILE A 7 -1.24 12.56 -6.28
CA ILE A 7 -2.59 12.07 -6.01
C ILE A 7 -2.84 10.81 -6.85
N VAL A 8 -3.18 9.72 -6.19
CA VAL A 8 -3.51 8.44 -6.80
C VAL A 8 -4.95 8.09 -6.51
N THR A 9 -5.78 8.11 -7.53
CA THR A 9 -7.23 7.85 -7.41
C THR A 9 -7.59 6.45 -7.87
N ASN A 10 -8.44 5.78 -7.12
CA ASN A 10 -9.11 4.57 -7.56
C ASN A 10 -10.35 4.94 -8.39
N ASP A 11 -10.24 4.88 -9.72
CA ASP A 11 -11.30 5.29 -10.65
C ASP A 11 -12.58 4.46 -10.52
N GLY A 12 -12.49 3.26 -9.94
CA GLY A 12 -13.66 2.42 -9.66
C GLY A 12 -14.47 2.87 -8.45
N LYS A 13 -13.84 3.66 -7.56
CA LYS A 13 -14.48 4.20 -6.34
C LYS A 13 -14.83 5.68 -6.48
N ASP A 14 -13.93 6.50 -6.98
CA ASP A 14 -14.16 7.93 -7.28
C ASP A 14 -14.49 8.11 -8.78
N THR A 15 -15.60 7.53 -9.22
CA THR A 15 -15.97 7.40 -10.65
C THR A 15 -16.18 8.72 -11.37
N ASN A 16 -16.56 9.77 -10.65
CA ASN A 16 -16.75 11.13 -11.17
C ASN A 16 -15.62 12.08 -10.76
N HIS A 17 -14.57 11.56 -10.14
CA HIS A 17 -13.42 12.32 -9.62
C HIS A 17 -13.78 13.47 -8.66
N ALA A 18 -14.96 13.41 -8.00
CA ALA A 18 -15.41 14.48 -7.13
C ALA A 18 -14.51 14.67 -5.90
N VAL A 19 -14.05 13.58 -5.27
CA VAL A 19 -13.13 13.64 -4.13
C VAL A 19 -11.75 14.07 -4.60
N THR A 20 -11.30 13.57 -5.74
CA THR A 20 -10.02 13.94 -6.35
C THR A 20 -9.95 15.45 -6.63
N GLU A 21 -10.95 16.01 -7.28
CA GLU A 21 -10.98 17.46 -7.58
C GLU A 21 -11.12 18.29 -6.31
N LYS A 22 -11.85 17.81 -5.30
CA LYS A 22 -11.93 18.51 -4.00
C LYS A 22 -10.59 18.55 -3.27
N VAL A 23 -9.87 17.43 -3.24
CA VAL A 23 -8.50 17.40 -2.66
C VAL A 23 -7.57 18.34 -3.40
N LYS A 24 -7.60 18.33 -4.72
CA LYS A 24 -6.81 19.21 -5.56
C LYS A 24 -7.11 20.69 -5.29
N GLU A 25 -8.39 21.07 -5.24
CA GLU A 25 -8.84 22.42 -4.88
C GLU A 25 -8.28 22.88 -3.53
N LEU A 26 -8.40 22.05 -2.49
CA LEU A 26 -7.90 22.36 -1.14
C LEU A 26 -6.37 22.58 -1.13
N LEU A 27 -5.63 21.75 -1.84
CA LEU A 27 -4.18 21.89 -1.97
C LEU A 27 -3.80 23.19 -2.73
N GLU A 28 -4.48 23.49 -3.82
CA GLU A 28 -4.24 24.68 -4.65
C GLU A 28 -4.56 25.98 -3.89
N ILE A 29 -5.68 26.03 -3.16
CA ILE A 29 -6.05 27.17 -2.28
C ILE A 29 -4.97 27.39 -1.23
N ALA A 30 -4.37 26.33 -0.70
CA ALA A 30 -3.27 26.41 0.26
C ALA A 30 -1.89 26.73 -0.38
N GLY A 31 -1.84 26.99 -1.69
CA GLY A 31 -0.61 27.27 -2.43
C GLY A 31 0.32 26.07 -2.56
N ARG A 32 -0.23 24.85 -2.59
CA ARG A 32 0.50 23.60 -2.78
C ARG A 32 0.38 23.14 -4.23
N SER A 33 1.38 22.42 -4.72
CA SER A 33 1.32 21.78 -6.03
C SER A 33 0.91 20.32 -5.92
N CYS A 34 0.07 19.86 -6.84
CA CYS A 34 -0.29 18.44 -6.92
C CYS A 34 -0.17 17.94 -8.37
N ILE A 35 0.14 16.66 -8.51
CA ILE A 35 0.24 15.95 -9.77
C ILE A 35 -0.63 14.72 -9.65
N LEU A 36 -1.52 14.51 -10.62
CA LEU A 36 -2.35 13.31 -10.68
C LEU A 36 -1.53 12.13 -11.20
N CYS A 37 -1.78 10.95 -10.65
CA CYS A 37 -1.18 9.71 -11.09
C CYS A 37 -1.64 9.36 -12.51
N GLU A 38 -0.67 9.08 -13.38
CA GLU A 38 -0.96 8.53 -14.70
C GLU A 38 -0.98 6.99 -14.63
N LYS A 39 -1.97 6.40 -15.30
CA LYS A 39 -2.17 4.96 -15.37
C LYS A 39 -2.22 4.48 -16.81
N ASP A 40 -1.86 3.23 -17.02
CA ASP A 40 -1.99 2.56 -18.33
C ASP A 40 -3.45 2.13 -18.63
N ALA A 41 -3.66 1.50 -19.78
CA ALA A 41 -4.97 1.01 -20.22
C ALA A 41 -5.56 -0.07 -19.29
N GLU A 42 -4.71 -0.80 -18.59
CA GLU A 42 -5.06 -1.80 -17.58
C GLU A 42 -5.24 -1.21 -16.18
N LYS A 43 -5.14 0.12 -16.04
CA LYS A 43 -5.24 0.90 -14.79
C LYS A 43 -4.09 0.70 -13.80
N ASN A 44 -2.94 0.19 -14.24
CA ASN A 44 -1.74 0.13 -13.42
C ASN A 44 -1.01 1.48 -13.40
N ILE A 45 -0.33 1.77 -12.32
CA ILE A 45 0.50 2.98 -12.18
C ILE A 45 1.68 2.93 -13.16
N ILE A 46 1.82 3.96 -14.00
CA ILE A 46 2.96 4.11 -14.91
C ILE A 46 4.15 4.62 -14.07
N ARG A 47 5.05 3.70 -13.68
CA ARG A 47 6.15 3.99 -12.75
C ARG A 47 7.10 5.07 -13.25
N GLU A 48 7.33 5.14 -14.56
CA GLU A 48 8.19 6.13 -15.22
C GLU A 48 7.61 7.54 -15.19
N ARG A 49 6.32 7.66 -14.87
CA ARG A 49 5.59 8.93 -14.76
C ARG A 49 5.44 9.43 -13.32
N ILE A 50 5.96 8.69 -12.34
CA ILE A 50 5.95 9.14 -10.95
C ILE A 50 6.92 10.31 -10.81
N PRO A 51 6.48 11.46 -10.27
CA PRO A 51 7.36 12.62 -10.12
C PRO A 51 8.58 12.29 -9.25
N ASP A 52 9.75 12.81 -9.61
CA ASP A 52 10.99 12.56 -8.86
C ASP A 52 10.93 13.11 -7.44
N MET A 53 10.31 14.26 -7.27
CA MET A 53 10.20 14.95 -5.99
C MET A 53 8.73 15.13 -5.60
N ILE A 54 8.31 14.35 -4.61
CA ILE A 54 7.01 14.45 -3.94
C ILE A 54 7.24 14.43 -2.44
N ASP A 55 6.51 15.27 -1.70
CA ASP A 55 6.61 15.33 -0.25
C ASP A 55 5.59 14.40 0.42
N CYS A 56 4.49 14.08 -0.25
CA CYS A 56 3.46 13.16 0.23
C CYS A 56 2.67 12.60 -0.96
N ALA A 57 2.30 11.32 -0.88
CA ALA A 57 1.33 10.72 -1.78
C ALA A 57 -0.05 10.69 -1.11
N ILE A 58 -1.10 11.15 -1.81
CA ILE A 58 -2.49 11.07 -1.35
C ILE A 58 -3.18 9.99 -2.17
N VAL A 59 -3.69 8.96 -1.49
CA VAL A 59 -4.38 7.83 -2.11
C VAL A 59 -5.86 7.92 -1.85
N ILE A 60 -6.65 8.08 -2.90
CA ILE A 60 -8.12 8.13 -2.84
C ILE A 60 -8.64 6.77 -3.24
N GLY A 61 -9.09 5.97 -2.25
CA GLY A 61 -9.47 4.59 -2.54
C GLY A 61 -9.82 3.79 -1.29
N GLY A 62 -9.11 2.72 -1.07
CA GLY A 62 -9.18 1.85 0.10
C GLY A 62 -7.83 1.20 0.32
N ASP A 63 -7.75 0.29 1.29
CA ASP A 63 -6.49 -0.37 1.68
C ASP A 63 -5.73 -0.98 0.50
N GLY A 64 -6.42 -1.64 -0.44
CA GLY A 64 -5.78 -2.20 -1.63
C GLY A 64 -5.05 -1.17 -2.49
N SER A 65 -5.64 0.03 -2.67
CA SER A 65 -5.00 1.12 -3.41
C SER A 65 -3.80 1.69 -2.65
N LEU A 66 -3.89 1.78 -1.32
CA LEU A 66 -2.79 2.23 -0.48
C LEU A 66 -1.62 1.23 -0.51
N ILE A 67 -1.90 -0.07 -0.43
CA ILE A 67 -0.90 -1.14 -0.54
C ILE A 67 -0.17 -1.07 -1.89
N GLU A 68 -0.89 -0.84 -2.99
CA GLU A 68 -0.30 -0.69 -4.33
C GLU A 68 0.67 0.50 -4.38
N VAL A 69 0.27 1.65 -3.84
CA VAL A 69 1.11 2.84 -3.78
C VAL A 69 2.32 2.63 -2.87
N ALA A 70 2.14 2.00 -1.71
CA ALA A 70 3.25 1.67 -0.80
C ALA A 70 4.28 0.74 -1.49
N ARG A 71 3.82 -0.29 -2.21
CA ARG A 71 4.69 -1.17 -3.02
C ARG A 71 5.38 -0.41 -4.17
N THR A 72 4.75 0.61 -4.70
CA THR A 72 5.31 1.42 -5.78
C THR A 72 6.39 2.36 -5.26
N LEU A 73 6.19 2.94 -4.09
CA LEU A 73 7.07 3.93 -3.48
C LEU A 73 8.08 3.35 -2.47
N TRP A 74 8.17 2.03 -2.29
CA TRP A 74 8.91 1.39 -1.20
C TRP A 74 10.40 1.77 -1.08
N LYS A 75 11.00 2.26 -2.16
CA LYS A 75 12.39 2.77 -2.17
C LYS A 75 12.50 4.28 -1.91
N ARG A 76 11.36 4.94 -1.78
CA ARG A 76 11.29 6.39 -1.59
C ARG A 76 10.80 6.65 -0.18
N ASP A 77 11.44 7.57 0.51
CA ASP A 77 11.00 8.04 1.83
C ASP A 77 9.88 9.09 1.65
N VAL A 78 8.71 8.63 1.21
CA VAL A 78 7.53 9.45 0.92
C VAL A 78 6.37 8.95 1.76
N PRO A 79 5.84 9.77 2.68
CA PRO A 79 4.65 9.43 3.43
C PRO A 79 3.41 9.32 2.53
N ILE A 80 2.48 8.47 2.93
CA ILE A 80 1.24 8.20 2.21
C ILE A 80 0.07 8.54 3.11
N LEU A 81 -0.87 9.36 2.63
CA LEU A 81 -2.15 9.63 3.26
C LEU A 81 -3.25 8.88 2.51
N GLY A 82 -4.00 8.03 3.20
CA GLY A 82 -5.13 7.30 2.63
C GLY A 82 -6.47 7.97 2.89
N ILE A 83 -7.21 8.31 1.84
CA ILE A 83 -8.60 8.78 1.91
C ILE A 83 -9.52 7.62 1.57
N ASN A 84 -10.35 7.22 2.54
CA ASN A 84 -11.22 6.07 2.41
C ASN A 84 -12.45 6.37 1.54
N MET A 85 -12.60 5.58 0.48
CA MET A 85 -13.77 5.61 -0.40
C MET A 85 -14.60 4.34 -0.19
N GLY A 86 -15.42 4.30 0.86
CA GLY A 86 -16.30 3.18 1.13
C GLY A 86 -16.23 2.67 2.57
N THR A 87 -16.14 1.34 2.75
CA THR A 87 -16.01 0.75 4.09
C THR A 87 -14.67 1.13 4.70
N LEU A 88 -14.69 1.55 5.97
CA LEU A 88 -13.48 1.92 6.71
C LEU A 88 -12.44 0.79 6.63
N GLY A 89 -11.26 1.14 6.17
CA GLY A 89 -10.11 0.24 6.08
C GLY A 89 -9.27 0.27 7.35
N TYR A 90 -8.22 -0.54 7.36
CA TYR A 90 -7.21 -0.56 8.42
C TYR A 90 -6.06 0.43 8.16
N LEU A 91 -5.84 0.80 6.89
CA LEU A 91 -4.74 1.64 6.44
C LEU A 91 -5.16 3.05 6.02
N THR A 92 -6.43 3.23 5.68
CA THR A 92 -6.97 4.52 5.25
C THR A 92 -7.62 5.22 6.43
N GLU A 93 -7.16 6.43 6.77
CA GLU A 93 -7.55 7.14 8.00
C GLU A 93 -8.52 8.29 7.75
N VAL A 94 -8.43 8.96 6.59
CA VAL A 94 -9.28 10.11 6.28
C VAL A 94 -10.60 9.63 5.68
N GLU A 95 -11.71 10.06 6.27
CA GLU A 95 -13.05 9.86 5.70
C GLU A 95 -13.46 11.04 4.82
N VAL A 96 -14.21 10.77 3.76
CA VAL A 96 -14.68 11.81 2.83
C VAL A 96 -15.49 12.92 3.55
N ASN A 97 -16.21 12.57 4.61
CA ASN A 97 -17.01 13.51 5.39
C ASN A 97 -16.16 14.53 6.16
N ASN A 98 -14.93 14.18 6.52
CA ASN A 98 -14.01 15.01 7.29
C ASN A 98 -12.87 15.59 6.42
N LEU A 99 -12.94 15.41 5.11
CA LEU A 99 -11.87 15.69 4.15
C LEU A 99 -11.25 17.08 4.28
N GLU A 100 -12.08 18.13 4.40
CA GLU A 100 -11.58 19.51 4.51
C GLU A 100 -10.83 19.76 5.80
N GLU A 101 -11.32 19.21 6.91
CA GLU A 101 -10.69 19.34 8.21
C GLU A 101 -9.36 18.60 8.25
N ASP A 102 -9.36 17.32 7.84
CA ASP A 102 -8.17 16.46 7.88
C ASP A 102 -7.06 16.96 6.94
N ILE A 103 -7.40 17.41 5.71
CA ILE A 103 -6.43 18.02 4.79
C ILE A 103 -5.88 19.33 5.38
N THR A 104 -6.72 20.14 6.03
CA THR A 104 -6.28 21.39 6.66
C THR A 104 -5.31 21.12 7.81
N GLN A 105 -5.60 20.16 8.68
CA GLN A 105 -4.72 19.73 9.77
C GLN A 105 -3.37 19.26 9.23
N MET A 106 -3.39 18.37 8.21
CA MET A 106 -2.18 17.90 7.55
C MET A 106 -1.34 19.07 7.01
N LEU A 107 -1.95 20.05 6.35
CA LEU A 107 -1.25 21.20 5.78
C LEU A 107 -0.67 22.14 6.84
N GLN A 108 -1.25 22.19 8.04
CA GLN A 108 -0.74 22.91 9.21
C GLN A 108 0.41 22.16 9.91
N GLY A 109 0.63 20.89 9.58
CA GLY A 109 1.64 20.05 10.22
C GLY A 109 1.12 19.32 11.46
N ASP A 110 -0.19 19.29 11.67
CA ASP A 110 -0.83 18.57 12.76
C ASP A 110 -1.16 17.14 12.31
N TYR A 111 -0.12 16.29 12.31
CA TYR A 111 -0.20 14.87 11.99
C TYR A 111 0.97 14.11 12.62
N LEU A 112 0.80 12.81 12.74
CA LEU A 112 1.85 11.87 13.14
C LEU A 112 2.20 10.94 11.98
N TYR A 113 3.46 10.52 11.93
CA TYR A 113 3.89 9.45 11.04
C TYR A 113 3.78 8.10 11.74
N GLU A 114 3.17 7.15 11.07
CA GLU A 114 3.24 5.75 11.44
C GLU A 114 4.17 5.01 10.47
N GLU A 115 5.25 4.44 11.00
CA GLU A 115 6.19 3.63 10.23
C GLU A 115 5.70 2.18 10.18
N ARG A 116 5.64 1.61 8.96
CA ARG A 116 5.21 0.23 8.74
C ARG A 116 6.31 -0.58 8.09
N MET A 117 6.57 -1.76 8.65
CA MET A 117 7.49 -2.74 8.10
C MET A 117 6.99 -3.24 6.75
N MET A 118 7.92 -3.48 5.82
CA MET A 118 7.67 -4.17 4.57
C MET A 118 8.57 -5.40 4.44
N LEU A 119 8.10 -6.40 3.71
CA LEU A 119 8.87 -7.59 3.33
C LEU A 119 9.45 -7.41 1.92
N GLU A 120 10.71 -7.79 1.73
CA GLU A 120 11.29 -7.99 0.40
C GLU A 120 11.52 -9.48 0.16
N GLY A 121 10.91 -10.02 -0.89
CA GLY A 121 11.16 -11.37 -1.39
C GLY A 121 12.15 -11.35 -2.55
N THR A 122 13.15 -12.22 -2.53
CA THR A 122 14.09 -12.42 -3.66
C THR A 122 13.93 -13.83 -4.21
N PHE A 123 13.64 -13.94 -5.50
CA PHE A 123 13.51 -15.21 -6.20
C PHE A 123 14.88 -15.75 -6.66
N GLN A 124 14.94 -17.03 -7.03
CA GLN A 124 16.18 -17.67 -7.50
C GLN A 124 16.75 -17.01 -8.76
N ASP A 125 15.92 -16.43 -9.62
CA ASP A 125 16.33 -15.67 -10.81
C ASP A 125 16.83 -14.25 -10.50
N GLY A 126 16.91 -13.90 -9.20
CA GLY A 126 17.32 -12.58 -8.72
C GLY A 126 16.22 -11.50 -8.78
N LYS A 127 15.03 -11.82 -9.28
CA LYS A 127 13.90 -10.89 -9.21
C LYS A 127 13.50 -10.64 -7.77
N LYS A 128 13.05 -9.42 -7.53
CA LYS A 128 12.59 -8.98 -6.22
C LYS A 128 11.15 -8.51 -6.29
N ASP A 129 10.40 -8.78 -5.24
CA ASP A 129 9.08 -8.18 -5.01
C ASP A 129 8.96 -7.77 -3.55
N VAL A 130 8.03 -6.86 -3.26
CA VAL A 130 7.82 -6.31 -1.92
C VAL A 130 6.36 -6.40 -1.52
N ALA A 131 6.12 -6.57 -0.23
CA ALA A 131 4.79 -6.64 0.33
C ALA A 131 4.69 -5.80 1.61
N LEU A 132 3.58 -5.06 1.75
CA LEU A 132 3.22 -4.39 2.99
C LEU A 132 2.56 -5.38 3.98
N ASN A 133 1.75 -6.31 3.48
CA ASN A 133 1.03 -7.29 4.29
C ASN A 133 1.80 -8.60 4.41
N ASP A 134 1.87 -9.37 3.33
CA ASP A 134 2.42 -10.72 3.35
C ASP A 134 3.00 -11.14 1.98
N ILE A 135 3.89 -12.15 2.02
CA ILE A 135 4.37 -12.89 0.86
C ILE A 135 3.88 -14.33 1.03
N VAL A 136 3.16 -14.80 0.01
CA VAL A 136 2.61 -16.15 -0.01
C VAL A 136 3.37 -17.02 -1.00
N VAL A 137 3.88 -18.15 -0.53
CA VAL A 137 4.44 -19.21 -1.38
C VAL A 137 3.52 -20.40 -1.29
N SER A 138 2.84 -20.74 -2.38
CA SER A 138 1.85 -21.81 -2.40
C SER A 138 2.07 -22.72 -3.60
N ARG A 139 1.44 -23.90 -3.58
CA ARG A 139 1.33 -24.77 -4.74
C ARG A 139 0.69 -24.04 -5.93
N ARG A 140 1.02 -24.47 -7.13
CA ARG A 140 0.56 -23.81 -8.36
C ARG A 140 -0.81 -24.34 -8.78
N GLY A 141 -1.80 -23.46 -8.86
CA GLY A 141 -3.10 -23.71 -9.48
C GLY A 141 -3.81 -24.96 -8.96
N ASP A 142 -4.25 -25.83 -9.88
CA ASP A 142 -5.03 -27.04 -9.58
C ASP A 142 -4.19 -28.25 -9.16
N ASP A 143 -2.88 -28.07 -8.96
CA ASP A 143 -2.02 -29.15 -8.46
C ASP A 143 -2.36 -29.46 -7.00
N LEU A 144 -2.96 -30.62 -6.76
CA LEU A 144 -3.37 -31.06 -5.43
C LEU A 144 -2.23 -31.62 -4.57
N ARG A 145 -1.00 -31.70 -5.11
CA ARG A 145 0.15 -32.21 -4.38
C ARG A 145 0.61 -31.24 -3.33
N ILE A 146 0.82 -31.74 -2.13
CA ILE A 146 1.45 -31.01 -1.02
C ILE A 146 2.87 -30.63 -1.43
N ILE A 147 3.29 -29.43 -1.09
CA ILE A 147 4.67 -28.98 -1.29
C ILE A 147 5.52 -29.29 -0.06
N TYR A 148 6.77 -29.69 -0.33
CA TYR A 148 7.80 -29.91 0.68
C TYR A 148 8.77 -28.77 0.66
N PHE A 149 8.98 -28.10 1.78
CA PHE A 149 9.95 -27.01 1.87
C PHE A 149 10.71 -27.00 3.19
N LYS A 150 11.88 -26.44 3.18
CA LYS A 150 12.70 -26.20 4.37
C LYS A 150 12.77 -24.70 4.62
N LEU A 151 12.52 -24.32 5.87
CA LEU A 151 12.63 -22.94 6.32
C LEU A 151 13.97 -22.76 7.04
N PHE A 152 14.73 -21.77 6.58
CA PHE A 152 15.99 -21.35 7.20
C PHE A 152 15.82 -19.92 7.71
N VAL A 153 16.33 -19.66 8.91
CA VAL A 153 16.37 -18.32 9.50
C VAL A 153 17.83 -17.98 9.77
N ASN A 154 18.34 -16.90 9.19
CA ASN A 154 19.75 -16.50 9.29
C ASN A 154 20.75 -17.60 8.91
N GLY A 155 20.39 -18.46 7.95
CA GLY A 155 21.21 -19.58 7.49
C GLY A 155 21.07 -20.86 8.30
N GLU A 156 20.35 -20.86 9.42
CA GLU A 156 20.11 -22.05 10.25
C GLU A 156 18.76 -22.68 9.90
N LEU A 157 18.72 -24.01 9.76
CA LEU A 157 17.50 -24.75 9.49
C LEU A 157 16.57 -24.67 10.70
N LEU A 158 15.43 -23.99 10.53
CA LEU A 158 14.38 -23.94 11.54
C LEU A 158 13.57 -25.24 11.53
N ASN A 159 13.01 -25.63 10.37
CA ASN A 159 12.19 -26.83 10.24
C ASN A 159 11.98 -27.23 8.76
N SER A 160 11.43 -28.42 8.56
CA SER A 160 10.92 -28.93 7.29
C SER A 160 9.41 -29.09 7.36
N TYR A 161 8.70 -28.68 6.34
CA TYR A 161 7.24 -28.65 6.32
C TYR A 161 6.68 -29.39 5.10
N GLU A 162 5.52 -29.97 5.29
CA GLU A 162 4.63 -30.47 4.26
C GLU A 162 3.31 -29.71 4.37
N ALA A 163 2.99 -28.86 3.38
CA ALA A 163 1.81 -28.01 3.45
C ALA A 163 1.37 -27.55 2.04
N ASP A 164 0.23 -26.93 1.94
CA ASP A 164 -0.24 -26.27 0.72
C ASP A 164 0.58 -25.02 0.37
N GLY A 165 1.22 -24.44 1.38
CA GLY A 165 2.05 -23.24 1.24
C GLY A 165 2.54 -22.68 2.56
N ILE A 166 3.17 -21.51 2.50
CA ILE A 166 3.61 -20.72 3.64
C ILE A 166 3.25 -19.25 3.41
N ILE A 167 2.83 -18.59 4.47
CA ILE A 167 2.57 -17.15 4.52
C ILE A 167 3.63 -16.52 5.42
N ILE A 168 4.36 -15.54 4.90
CA ILE A 168 5.29 -14.71 5.65
C ILE A 168 4.65 -13.34 5.75
N SER A 169 4.25 -12.94 6.96
CA SER A 169 3.47 -11.72 7.19
C SER A 169 4.25 -10.69 7.99
N THR A 170 3.99 -9.40 7.70
CA THR A 170 4.35 -8.28 8.56
C THR A 170 3.35 -8.17 9.72
N PRO A 171 3.61 -7.35 10.75
CA PRO A 171 2.60 -7.00 11.74
C PRO A 171 1.34 -6.39 11.11
N THR A 172 1.49 -5.51 10.12
CA THR A 172 0.36 -4.94 9.36
C THR A 172 -0.48 -6.02 8.68
N GLY A 173 0.18 -7.01 8.05
CA GLY A 173 -0.49 -8.13 7.37
C GLY A 173 -1.03 -9.21 8.31
N SER A 174 -0.70 -9.17 9.60
CA SER A 174 -1.11 -10.21 10.55
C SER A 174 -2.63 -10.34 10.65
N THR A 175 -3.37 -9.25 10.41
CA THR A 175 -4.85 -9.22 10.39
C THR A 175 -5.46 -9.49 9.01
N ALA A 176 -4.63 -9.67 7.95
CA ALA A 176 -5.06 -9.94 6.58
C ALA A 176 -5.13 -11.46 6.30
N TYR A 177 -4.46 -11.94 5.25
CA TYR A 177 -4.51 -13.34 4.87
C TYR A 177 -3.93 -14.28 5.95
N ASN A 178 -2.91 -13.82 6.65
CA ASN A 178 -2.36 -14.54 7.80
C ASN A 178 -3.43 -14.93 8.83
N LEU A 179 -4.32 -14.00 9.20
CA LEU A 179 -5.40 -14.28 10.15
C LEU A 179 -6.40 -15.30 9.57
N SER A 180 -6.77 -15.16 8.30
CA SER A 180 -7.68 -16.08 7.61
C SER A 180 -7.13 -17.51 7.55
N ALA A 181 -5.80 -17.66 7.51
CA ALA A 181 -5.12 -18.94 7.53
C ALA A 181 -4.87 -19.50 8.94
N GLY A 182 -5.35 -18.82 10.00
CA GLY A 182 -5.18 -19.23 11.39
C GLY A 182 -3.87 -18.77 12.04
N GLY A 183 -3.17 -17.82 11.44
CA GLY A 183 -1.97 -17.23 12.01
C GLY A 183 -2.26 -16.25 13.16
N PRO A 184 -1.26 -15.91 13.99
CA PRO A 184 -1.42 -14.99 15.10
C PRO A 184 -1.56 -13.55 14.64
N ILE A 185 -2.21 -12.72 15.46
CA ILE A 185 -2.16 -11.26 15.37
C ILE A 185 -0.91 -10.78 16.10
N VAL A 186 -0.15 -9.89 15.47
CA VAL A 186 1.12 -9.38 15.99
C VAL A 186 1.07 -7.86 16.09
#